data_1aa61d62685afa71f7ee385d9ebc5088
#
_entry.id   1aa61d62685afa71f7ee385d9ebc5088
#
_cell.length_a   1.000
_cell.length_b   1.000
_cell.length_c   1.000
_cell.angle_alpha   90.00
_cell.angle_beta   90.00
_cell.angle_gamma   90.00
#
_symmetry.space_group_name_H-M   'P 1'
#
loop_
_entity.id
_entity.type
_entity.pdbx_description
1 polymer ?
#
loop_
_entity_poly.entity_id
_entity_poly.type
_entity_poly.pdbx_seq_one_letter_code
_entity_poly.pdbx_strand_id
1 'polypeptide(L)'
;LLEAGYSVILVEKRDIPGGSMSMTYGGVATAGSKLQYNYDVDGSFRSSAMGTLEGMMNFWQTMEKYHRTEFFNGEMPYMTKQYTVAGDLVDWMAGIGIGFNTMGNYESATQYGASTPYLAPGCYEGGAGYAMMFMAQRVEKYEKGKIIYSTSVTDLIKDESGRAVGFHAKGENGASYTLRGKAVCLASGGFA
;
A
#
# COMPACT_ATOMS: atom_id res chain seq x y z
N LEU A 1 8.97 -8.21 7.28
CA LEU A 1 9.07 -9.30 8.29
C LEU A 1 9.95 -10.44 7.80
N LEU A 2 9.71 -11.01 6.61
CA LEU A 2 10.54 -12.09 6.05
C LEU A 2 11.99 -11.67 5.87
N GLU A 3 12.25 -10.48 5.36
CA GLU A 3 13.61 -9.90 5.24
C GLU A 3 14.30 -9.72 6.61
N ALA A 4 13.51 -9.50 7.66
CA ALA A 4 13.99 -9.45 9.04
C ALA A 4 14.10 -10.84 9.71
N GLY A 5 13.91 -11.91 8.94
CA GLY A 5 14.10 -13.30 9.40
C GLY A 5 12.91 -13.90 10.16
N TYR A 6 11.77 -13.22 10.24
CA TYR A 6 10.57 -13.77 10.87
C TYR A 6 9.85 -14.76 9.94
N SER A 7 9.15 -15.73 10.54
CA SER A 7 8.23 -16.59 9.80
C SER A 7 6.89 -15.89 9.60
N VAL A 8 6.34 -15.99 8.39
CA VAL A 8 5.07 -15.34 8.01
C VAL A 8 4.18 -16.35 7.31
N ILE A 9 2.94 -16.46 7.78
CA ILE A 9 1.87 -17.15 7.07
C ILE A 9 0.84 -16.10 6.68
N LEU A 10 0.59 -15.97 5.38
CA LEU A 10 -0.45 -15.12 4.80
C LEU A 10 -1.61 -16.01 4.39
N VAL A 11 -2.83 -15.62 4.74
CA VAL A 11 -4.05 -16.34 4.31
C VAL A 11 -4.83 -15.42 3.40
N GLU A 12 -5.11 -15.91 2.20
CA GLU A 12 -5.84 -15.19 1.16
C GLU A 12 -7.13 -15.95 0.84
N LYS A 13 -8.24 -15.21 0.86
CA LYS A 13 -9.57 -15.76 0.59
C LYS A 13 -9.71 -16.25 -0.86
N ARG A 14 -9.12 -15.52 -1.80
CA ARG A 14 -9.16 -15.87 -3.23
C ARG A 14 -8.05 -16.84 -3.60
N ASP A 15 -8.15 -17.37 -4.80
CA ASP A 15 -7.13 -18.21 -5.44
C ASP A 15 -5.95 -17.39 -6.01
N ILE A 16 -6.08 -16.06 -6.01
CA ILE A 16 -5.07 -15.11 -6.49
C ILE A 16 -4.82 -14.01 -5.45
N PRO A 17 -3.60 -13.45 -5.38
CA PRO A 17 -3.28 -12.39 -4.44
C PRO A 17 -3.82 -11.03 -4.91
N GLY A 18 -3.99 -10.10 -3.95
CA GLY A 18 -4.18 -8.67 -4.21
C GLY A 18 -5.59 -8.15 -4.02
N GLY A 19 -6.62 -9.01 -4.00
CA GLY A 19 -8.01 -8.59 -3.77
C GLY A 19 -8.43 -7.43 -4.69
N SER A 20 -9.11 -6.41 -4.14
CA SER A 20 -9.52 -5.22 -4.90
C SER A 20 -8.35 -4.41 -5.44
N MET A 21 -7.18 -4.44 -4.77
CA MET A 21 -5.98 -3.74 -5.24
C MET A 21 -5.55 -4.22 -6.62
N SER A 22 -5.64 -5.52 -6.90
CA SER A 22 -5.25 -6.10 -8.19
C SER A 22 -6.08 -5.60 -9.37
N MET A 23 -7.25 -5.02 -9.10
CA MET A 23 -8.16 -4.48 -10.12
C MET A 23 -7.96 -2.98 -10.34
N THR A 24 -7.10 -2.33 -9.56
CA THR A 24 -6.82 -0.90 -9.71
C THR A 24 -5.78 -0.66 -10.81
N TYR A 25 -5.76 0.56 -11.33
CA TYR A 25 -4.72 0.99 -12.27
C TYR A 25 -3.33 1.01 -11.64
N GLY A 26 -3.25 1.01 -10.30
CA GLY A 26 -2.01 0.87 -9.55
C GLY A 26 -1.27 2.17 -9.29
N GLY A 27 -1.96 3.31 -9.35
CA GLY A 27 -1.38 4.58 -8.92
C GLY A 27 -1.06 4.57 -7.43
N VAL A 28 0.12 5.01 -7.06
CA VAL A 28 0.57 5.07 -5.66
C VAL A 28 0.74 6.53 -5.25
N ALA A 29 -0.14 7.00 -4.38
CA ALA A 29 -0.02 8.33 -3.78
C ALA A 29 1.09 8.30 -2.72
N THR A 30 2.16 9.05 -2.97
CA THR A 30 3.31 9.10 -2.06
C THR A 30 3.99 10.47 -2.10
N ALA A 31 4.81 10.73 -1.11
CA ALA A 31 5.70 11.88 -1.05
C ALA A 31 7.09 11.44 -0.58
N GLY A 32 8.13 12.09 -1.09
CA GLY A 32 9.51 11.87 -0.65
C GLY A 32 10.21 10.63 -1.23
N SER A 33 9.59 9.92 -2.19
CA SER A 33 10.27 8.85 -2.93
C SER A 33 11.31 9.42 -3.90
N LYS A 34 12.43 8.73 -4.05
CA LYS A 34 13.46 9.05 -5.04
C LYS A 34 12.94 8.99 -6.47
N LEU A 35 11.89 8.19 -6.73
CA LEU A 35 11.26 8.08 -8.04
C LEU A 35 10.44 9.31 -8.42
N GLN A 36 10.11 10.19 -7.45
CA GLN A 36 9.41 11.44 -7.71
C GLN A 36 10.33 12.55 -8.20
N TYR A 37 11.62 12.37 -8.09
CA TYR A 37 12.63 13.28 -8.61
C TYR A 37 12.91 12.90 -10.06
N ASN A 38 12.03 13.35 -10.97
CA ASN A 38 12.25 13.18 -12.40
C ASN A 38 13.14 14.31 -12.93
N TYR A 39 14.04 13.93 -13.80
CA TYR A 39 14.78 14.86 -14.62
C TYR A 39 13.94 15.23 -15.84
N ASP A 40 13.99 16.48 -16.24
CA ASP A 40 13.48 16.90 -17.53
C ASP A 40 14.27 16.26 -18.67
N VAL A 41 13.72 16.31 -19.88
CA VAL A 41 14.34 15.79 -21.10
C VAL A 41 15.72 16.43 -21.35
N ASP A 42 15.97 17.61 -20.80
CA ASP A 42 17.25 18.32 -20.84
C ASP A 42 18.20 17.97 -19.67
N GLY A 43 17.81 17.03 -18.81
CA GLY A 43 18.60 16.62 -17.64
C GLY A 43 18.49 17.55 -16.43
N SER A 44 17.64 18.59 -16.47
CA SER A 44 17.38 19.44 -15.32
C SER A 44 16.51 18.74 -14.27
N PHE A 45 16.82 19.02 -12.99
CA PHE A 45 16.09 18.43 -11.87
C PHE A 45 14.74 19.12 -11.68
N ARG A 46 13.66 18.35 -11.83
CA ARG A 46 12.32 18.80 -11.44
C ARG A 46 12.07 18.52 -9.96
N SER A 47 12.28 19.50 -9.10
CA SER A 47 11.68 19.43 -7.78
C SER A 47 10.25 19.97 -7.86
N SER A 48 9.24 19.13 -7.73
CA SER A 48 7.91 19.64 -7.44
C SER A 48 7.74 19.72 -5.93
N ALA A 49 7.17 20.83 -5.46
CA ALA A 49 6.81 20.99 -4.04
C ALA A 49 5.90 19.86 -3.53
N MET A 50 5.19 19.20 -4.44
CA MET A 50 4.31 18.07 -4.16
C MET A 50 5.05 16.74 -3.96
N GLY A 51 6.28 16.61 -4.41
CA GLY A 51 7.14 15.47 -4.10
C GLY A 51 7.59 15.44 -2.63
N THR A 52 7.33 16.50 -1.86
CA THR A 52 7.67 16.60 -0.46
C THR A 52 6.46 16.26 0.43
N LEU A 53 6.74 15.79 1.64
CA LEU A 53 5.70 15.56 2.65
C LEU A 53 4.91 16.86 2.93
N GLU A 54 5.60 17.98 3.08
CA GLU A 54 4.98 19.29 3.31
C GLU A 54 4.03 19.68 2.18
N GLY A 55 4.46 19.56 0.93
CA GLY A 55 3.63 19.84 -0.24
C GLY A 55 2.38 18.97 -0.29
N MET A 56 2.51 17.68 0.00
CA MET A 56 1.38 16.76 0.04
C MET A 56 0.41 17.11 1.17
N MET A 57 0.89 17.42 2.36
CA MET A 57 0.04 17.83 3.49
C MET A 57 -0.69 19.14 3.21
N ASN A 58 -0.02 20.12 2.62
CA ASN A 58 -0.65 21.38 2.20
C ASN A 58 -1.75 21.17 1.15
N PHE A 59 -1.52 20.24 0.21
CA PHE A 59 -2.55 19.86 -0.76
C PHE A 59 -3.79 19.31 -0.06
N TRP A 60 -3.65 18.35 0.84
CA TRP A 60 -4.78 17.75 1.55
C TRP A 60 -5.52 18.73 2.44
N GLN A 61 -4.80 19.61 3.16
CA GLN A 61 -5.41 20.69 3.95
C GLN A 61 -6.21 21.67 3.08
N THR A 62 -5.70 21.94 1.87
CA THR A 62 -6.41 22.76 0.89
C THR A 62 -7.68 22.08 0.41
N MET A 63 -7.59 20.80 0.09
CA MET A 63 -8.74 19.98 -0.34
C MET A 63 -9.81 19.90 0.75
N GLU A 64 -9.44 19.70 2.01
CA GLU A 64 -10.35 19.73 3.15
C GLU A 64 -11.11 21.05 3.24
N LYS A 65 -10.42 22.17 3.10
CA LYS A 65 -11.01 23.50 3.14
C LYS A 65 -12.05 23.71 2.02
N TYR A 66 -11.78 23.22 0.81
CA TYR A 66 -12.67 23.43 -0.33
C TYR A 66 -13.84 22.45 -0.37
N HIS A 67 -13.66 21.23 0.04
CA HIS A 67 -14.69 20.20 -0.04
C HIS A 67 -15.61 20.14 1.19
N ARG A 68 -15.31 20.88 2.27
CA ARG A 68 -16.07 20.89 3.53
C ARG A 68 -16.45 19.48 4.02
N THR A 69 -15.63 18.52 3.70
CA THR A 69 -15.91 17.14 4.06
C THR A 69 -15.45 16.93 5.50
N GLU A 70 -16.41 16.63 6.37
CA GLU A 70 -16.15 16.10 7.72
C GLU A 70 -15.29 14.83 7.69
N PHE A 71 -15.05 14.29 6.50
CA PHE A 71 -14.25 13.11 6.24
C PHE A 71 -12.81 13.21 6.77
N PHE A 72 -12.21 14.39 6.81
CA PHE A 72 -10.81 14.54 7.19
C PHE A 72 -10.60 14.96 8.64
N ASN A 73 -11.62 15.35 9.36
CA ASN A 73 -11.52 15.88 10.73
C ASN A 73 -10.90 14.90 11.76
N GLY A 74 -10.87 13.60 11.48
CA GLY A 74 -10.20 12.60 12.32
C GLY A 74 -9.06 11.87 11.63
N GLU A 75 -8.87 12.06 10.31
CA GLU A 75 -7.98 11.23 9.49
C GLU A 75 -6.60 11.86 9.23
N MET A 76 -6.45 13.17 9.44
CA MET A 76 -5.18 13.86 9.21
C MET A 76 -3.97 13.22 9.90
N PRO A 77 -4.05 12.71 11.15
CA PRO A 77 -2.94 12.01 11.76
C PRO A 77 -2.55 10.73 11.02
N TYR A 78 -3.52 9.98 10.50
CA TYR A 78 -3.29 8.78 9.71
C TYR A 78 -2.68 9.10 8.36
N MET A 79 -3.19 10.12 7.67
CA MET A 79 -2.65 10.59 6.41
C MET A 79 -1.21 11.09 6.56
N THR A 80 -0.95 11.88 7.60
CA THR A 80 0.42 12.32 7.92
C THR A 80 1.34 11.13 8.11
N LYS A 81 0.92 10.13 8.89
CA LYS A 81 1.69 8.91 9.10
C LYS A 81 1.92 8.14 7.80
N GLN A 82 0.87 7.99 7.00
CA GLN A 82 0.96 7.31 5.71
C GLN A 82 1.99 7.97 4.80
N TYR A 83 1.89 9.28 4.58
CA TYR A 83 2.81 9.97 3.70
C TYR A 83 4.24 10.08 4.24
N THR A 84 4.42 10.10 5.57
CA THR A 84 5.76 10.07 6.19
C THR A 84 6.54 8.81 5.80
N VAL A 85 5.86 7.68 5.59
CA VAL A 85 6.52 6.40 5.28
C VAL A 85 6.34 5.97 3.82
N ALA A 86 5.48 6.65 3.06
CA ALA A 86 5.12 6.21 1.71
C ALA A 86 6.29 6.30 0.73
N GLY A 87 7.14 7.32 0.85
CA GLY A 87 8.32 7.48 0.01
C GLY A 87 9.31 6.32 0.18
N ASP A 88 9.64 6.01 1.42
CA ASP A 88 10.53 4.88 1.75
C ASP A 88 9.94 3.54 1.30
N LEU A 89 8.60 3.38 1.42
CA LEU A 89 7.91 2.18 0.96
C LEU A 89 8.03 2.00 -0.55
N VAL A 90 7.81 3.07 -1.33
CA VAL A 90 7.94 3.03 -2.79
C VAL A 90 9.38 2.75 -3.20
N ASP A 91 10.35 3.41 -2.56
CA ASP A 91 11.77 3.17 -2.81
C ASP A 91 12.18 1.72 -2.49
N TRP A 92 11.67 1.16 -1.39
CA TRP A 92 11.86 -0.25 -1.06
C TRP A 92 11.24 -1.18 -2.11
N MET A 93 10.00 -0.90 -2.53
CA MET A 93 9.33 -1.69 -3.58
C MET A 93 10.12 -1.67 -4.89
N ALA A 94 10.62 -0.51 -5.30
CA ALA A 94 11.49 -0.39 -6.47
C ALA A 94 12.80 -1.17 -6.28
N GLY A 95 13.40 -1.07 -5.11
CA GLY A 95 14.63 -1.79 -4.74
C GLY A 95 14.51 -3.30 -4.78
N ILE A 96 13.33 -3.85 -4.54
CA ILE A 96 13.07 -5.29 -4.66
C ILE A 96 12.67 -5.73 -6.07
N GLY A 97 12.56 -4.80 -7.02
CA GLY A 97 12.33 -5.09 -8.44
C GLY A 97 10.92 -4.83 -8.95
N ILE A 98 10.06 -4.14 -8.18
CA ILE A 98 8.77 -3.66 -8.71
C ILE A 98 9.04 -2.43 -9.57
N GLY A 99 8.70 -2.50 -10.86
CA GLY A 99 8.79 -1.38 -11.77
C GLY A 99 7.69 -0.35 -11.54
N PHE A 100 8.03 0.92 -11.76
CA PHE A 100 7.09 2.04 -11.72
C PHE A 100 7.19 2.84 -13.01
N ASN A 101 6.06 3.07 -13.66
CA ASN A 101 5.97 4.02 -14.76
C ASN A 101 5.78 5.41 -14.18
N THR A 102 6.59 6.36 -14.58
CA THR A 102 6.36 7.76 -14.25
C THR A 102 5.11 8.25 -14.94
N MET A 103 4.07 8.55 -14.18
CA MET A 103 2.93 9.29 -14.71
C MET A 103 3.35 10.75 -14.86
N GLY A 104 3.19 11.30 -16.06
CA GLY A 104 3.47 12.71 -16.31
C GLY A 104 2.69 13.65 -15.36
N ASN A 105 3.09 14.90 -15.33
CA ASN A 105 2.50 15.94 -14.49
C ASN A 105 0.96 15.89 -14.52
N TYR A 106 0.36 15.54 -13.40
CA TYR A 106 -1.08 15.68 -13.23
C TYR A 106 -1.39 17.11 -12.81
N GLU A 107 -1.77 17.95 -13.75
CA GLU A 107 -2.20 19.35 -13.51
C GLU A 107 -3.61 19.46 -12.92
N SER A 108 -4.12 18.43 -12.26
CA SER A 108 -5.51 18.43 -11.76
C SER A 108 -5.75 19.38 -10.59
N ALA A 109 -4.71 19.96 -10.03
CA ALA A 109 -4.83 20.86 -8.88
C ALA A 109 -5.34 22.27 -9.22
N THR A 110 -5.31 22.69 -10.49
CA THR A 110 -5.80 24.02 -10.89
C THR A 110 -7.30 24.18 -10.73
N GLN A 111 -8.05 23.10 -10.78
CA GLN A 111 -9.51 23.11 -10.62
C GLN A 111 -9.96 23.58 -9.22
N TYR A 112 -9.09 23.47 -8.21
CA TYR A 112 -9.38 23.82 -6.83
C TYR A 112 -8.50 24.94 -6.27
N GLY A 113 -7.86 25.70 -7.14
CA GLY A 113 -7.02 26.84 -6.73
C GLY A 113 -5.67 26.46 -6.10
N ALA A 114 -5.30 25.20 -6.11
CA ALA A 114 -3.97 24.74 -5.72
C ALA A 114 -3.09 24.68 -6.99
N SER A 115 -2.08 25.53 -7.07
CA SER A 115 -1.22 25.67 -8.26
C SER A 115 -0.04 24.69 -8.31
N THR A 116 -0.13 23.55 -7.65
CA THR A 116 1.00 22.62 -7.54
C THR A 116 0.79 21.37 -8.40
N PRO A 117 1.71 21.05 -9.31
CA PRO A 117 1.62 19.84 -10.10
C PRO A 117 1.74 18.61 -9.18
N TYR A 118 0.78 17.70 -9.28
CA TYR A 118 0.79 16.42 -8.60
C TYR A 118 1.68 15.46 -9.38
N LEU A 119 2.85 15.17 -8.85
CA LEU A 119 3.69 14.07 -9.32
C LEU A 119 3.35 12.83 -8.48
N ALA A 120 2.39 12.05 -8.94
CA ALA A 120 2.32 10.70 -8.44
C ALA A 120 3.58 9.95 -8.91
N PRO A 121 4.28 9.19 -8.07
CA PRO A 121 5.14 8.16 -8.58
C PRO A 121 4.22 7.26 -9.40
N GLY A 122 4.67 6.86 -10.55
CA GLY A 122 3.83 6.22 -11.54
C GLY A 122 3.00 5.06 -11.04
N CYS A 123 2.20 4.56 -11.92
CA CYS A 123 1.56 3.28 -11.73
C CYS A 123 2.61 2.17 -11.72
N TYR A 124 2.34 1.10 -11.00
CA TYR A 124 3.12 -0.11 -11.12
C TYR A 124 3.24 -0.50 -12.60
N GLU A 125 4.45 -0.76 -13.06
CA GLU A 125 4.68 -1.29 -14.38
C GLU A 125 3.94 -2.63 -14.53
N GLY A 126 3.10 -2.77 -15.55
CA GLY A 126 2.19 -3.91 -15.68
C GLY A 126 0.93 -3.85 -14.82
N GLY A 127 0.71 -2.75 -14.07
CA GLY A 127 -0.47 -2.53 -13.23
C GLY A 127 -0.38 -3.18 -11.84
N ALA A 128 -1.36 -2.88 -10.99
CA ALA A 128 -1.37 -3.36 -9.61
C ALA A 128 -1.47 -4.89 -9.49
N GLY A 129 -2.16 -5.54 -10.43
CA GLY A 129 -2.24 -7.00 -10.45
C GLY A 129 -0.85 -7.65 -10.58
N TYR A 130 -0.03 -7.14 -11.49
CA TYR A 130 1.35 -7.62 -11.66
C TYR A 130 2.18 -7.40 -10.39
N ALA A 131 2.10 -6.22 -9.78
CA ALA A 131 2.82 -5.93 -8.55
C ALA A 131 2.42 -6.87 -7.40
N MET A 132 1.13 -7.18 -7.26
CA MET A 132 0.64 -8.12 -6.24
C MET A 132 1.12 -9.55 -6.49
N MET A 133 1.11 -10.01 -7.75
CA MET A 133 1.67 -11.31 -8.13
C MET A 133 3.18 -11.38 -7.83
N PHE A 134 3.93 -10.33 -8.17
CA PHE A 134 5.35 -10.24 -7.87
C PHE A 134 5.62 -10.33 -6.36
N MET A 135 4.85 -9.60 -5.55
CA MET A 135 4.98 -9.63 -4.08
C MET A 135 4.67 -11.01 -3.52
N ALA A 136 3.63 -11.69 -4.02
CA ALA A 136 3.29 -13.04 -3.61
C ALA A 136 4.42 -14.03 -3.93
N GLN A 137 4.93 -14.03 -5.15
CA GLN A 137 6.07 -14.85 -5.56
C GLN A 137 7.31 -14.57 -4.69
N ARG A 138 7.51 -13.31 -4.29
CA ARG A 138 8.61 -12.97 -3.40
C ARG A 138 8.43 -13.56 -1.99
N VAL A 139 7.21 -13.55 -1.45
CA VAL A 139 6.90 -14.23 -0.17
C VAL A 139 7.24 -15.72 -0.25
N GLU A 140 6.86 -16.39 -1.33
CA GLU A 140 7.07 -17.82 -1.52
C GLU A 140 8.54 -18.22 -1.74
N LYS A 141 9.39 -17.27 -2.16
CA LYS A 141 10.84 -17.50 -2.25
C LYS A 141 11.54 -17.58 -0.88
N TYR A 142 10.92 -17.09 0.18
CA TYR A 142 11.49 -17.21 1.52
C TYR A 142 11.08 -18.55 2.14
N GLU A 143 12.04 -19.33 2.65
CA GLU A 143 11.79 -20.59 3.35
C GLU A 143 10.75 -20.44 4.48
N LYS A 144 10.76 -19.28 5.15
CA LYS A 144 9.86 -18.94 6.26
C LYS A 144 8.58 -18.22 5.82
N GLY A 145 8.36 -18.09 4.51
CA GLY A 145 7.19 -17.46 3.91
C GLY A 145 6.21 -18.51 3.40
N LYS A 146 4.92 -18.33 3.68
CA LYS A 146 3.88 -19.22 3.15
C LYS A 146 2.62 -18.42 2.86
N ILE A 147 1.99 -18.70 1.72
CA ILE A 147 0.66 -18.19 1.39
C ILE A 147 -0.30 -19.38 1.31
N ILE A 148 -1.46 -19.24 1.92
CA ILE A 148 -2.56 -20.22 1.88
C ILE A 148 -3.71 -19.52 1.15
N TYR A 149 -3.91 -19.89 -0.10
CA TYR A 149 -4.98 -19.38 -0.96
C TYR A 149 -6.32 -20.09 -0.74
N SER A 150 -7.38 -19.59 -1.36
CA SER A 150 -8.74 -20.14 -1.31
C SER A 150 -9.19 -20.47 0.12
N THR A 151 -8.80 -19.62 1.07
CA THR A 151 -8.98 -19.88 2.51
C THR A 151 -9.45 -18.62 3.20
N SER A 152 -10.64 -18.67 3.78
CA SER A 152 -11.26 -17.56 4.51
C SER A 152 -10.99 -17.65 6.00
N VAL A 153 -10.51 -16.58 6.60
CA VAL A 153 -10.44 -16.43 8.06
C VAL A 153 -11.86 -16.29 8.61
N THR A 154 -12.20 -17.06 9.63
CA THR A 154 -13.54 -17.06 10.23
C THR A 154 -13.58 -16.37 11.58
N ASP A 155 -12.57 -16.59 12.41
CA ASP A 155 -12.53 -16.09 13.79
C ASP A 155 -11.11 -15.77 14.24
N LEU A 156 -10.97 -14.83 15.17
CA LEU A 156 -9.72 -14.54 15.85
C LEU A 156 -9.59 -15.38 17.12
N ILE A 157 -8.40 -15.95 17.34
CA ILE A 157 -8.04 -16.59 18.60
C ILE A 157 -7.40 -15.51 19.49
N LYS A 158 -7.97 -15.31 20.67
CA LYS A 158 -7.47 -14.37 21.67
C LYS A 158 -6.90 -15.13 22.87
N ASP A 159 -5.90 -14.54 23.50
CA ASP A 159 -5.41 -15.01 24.81
C ASP A 159 -6.25 -14.43 25.95
N GLU A 160 -5.89 -14.76 27.19
CA GLU A 160 -6.59 -14.31 28.40
C GLU A 160 -6.58 -12.79 28.57
N SER A 161 -5.61 -12.09 27.97
CA SER A 161 -5.54 -10.63 27.98
C SER A 161 -6.40 -9.96 26.88
N GLY A 162 -7.03 -10.77 26.00
CA GLY A 162 -7.79 -10.31 24.85
C GLY A 162 -6.94 -10.02 23.61
N ARG A 163 -5.63 -10.26 23.65
CA ARG A 163 -4.72 -10.06 22.51
C ARG A 163 -4.93 -11.15 21.45
N ALA A 164 -4.99 -10.76 20.18
CA ALA A 164 -5.04 -11.71 19.07
C ALA A 164 -3.71 -12.49 18.97
N VAL A 165 -3.79 -13.81 19.08
CA VAL A 165 -2.67 -14.77 19.04
C VAL A 165 -2.81 -15.79 17.93
N GLY A 166 -3.80 -15.62 17.06
CA GLY A 166 -4.05 -16.49 15.93
C GLY A 166 -5.42 -16.30 15.34
N PHE A 167 -5.80 -17.22 14.47
CA PHE A 167 -7.13 -17.25 13.86
C PHE A 167 -7.52 -18.67 13.42
N HIS A 168 -8.83 -18.86 13.26
CA HIS A 168 -9.41 -20.01 12.58
C HIS A 168 -9.68 -19.62 11.12
N ALA A 169 -9.50 -20.59 10.22
CA ALA A 169 -9.77 -20.37 8.80
C ALA A 169 -10.32 -21.63 8.15
N LYS A 170 -11.07 -21.45 7.08
CA LYS A 170 -11.70 -22.55 6.33
C LYS A 170 -11.36 -22.42 4.85
N GLY A 171 -10.76 -23.47 4.30
CA GLY A 171 -10.48 -23.61 2.88
C GLY A 171 -11.72 -24.01 2.09
N GLU A 172 -11.78 -23.60 0.82
CA GLU A 172 -12.84 -24.00 -0.11
C GLU A 172 -12.91 -25.51 -0.33
N ASN A 173 -11.79 -26.20 -0.17
CA ASN A 173 -11.69 -27.68 -0.20
C ASN A 173 -12.22 -28.36 1.10
N GLY A 174 -12.81 -27.60 2.01
CA GLY A 174 -13.33 -28.07 3.29
C GLY A 174 -12.28 -28.21 4.40
N ALA A 175 -11.01 -27.93 4.13
CA ALA A 175 -9.96 -27.96 5.15
C ALA A 175 -10.21 -26.88 6.21
N SER A 176 -9.97 -27.25 7.48
CA SER A 176 -10.02 -26.32 8.61
C SER A 176 -8.62 -26.07 9.15
N TYR A 177 -8.31 -24.82 9.40
CA TYR A 177 -7.01 -24.38 9.89
C TYR A 177 -7.15 -23.70 11.24
N THR A 178 -6.24 -24.00 12.14
CA THR A 178 -6.02 -23.25 13.38
C THR A 178 -4.59 -22.75 13.36
N LEU A 179 -4.40 -21.47 13.10
CA LEU A 179 -3.09 -20.86 12.96
C LEU A 179 -2.81 -19.96 14.15
N ARG A 180 -1.66 -20.16 14.79
CA ARG A 180 -1.21 -19.37 15.94
C ARG A 180 0.12 -18.70 15.62
N GLY A 181 0.31 -17.49 16.16
CA GLY A 181 1.52 -16.71 15.95
C GLY A 181 1.78 -15.75 17.10
N LYS A 182 2.97 -15.16 17.12
CA LYS A 182 3.35 -14.13 18.08
C LYS A 182 2.58 -12.82 17.87
N ALA A 183 2.11 -12.56 16.63
CA ALA A 183 1.29 -11.42 16.26
C ALA A 183 0.37 -11.78 15.09
N VAL A 184 -0.74 -11.09 15.00
CA VAL A 184 -1.72 -11.19 13.91
C VAL A 184 -1.83 -9.80 13.26
N CYS A 185 -1.71 -9.77 11.93
CA CYS A 185 -1.96 -8.57 11.14
C CYS A 185 -3.26 -8.76 10.35
N LEU A 186 -4.23 -7.88 10.55
CA LEU A 186 -5.45 -7.84 9.77
C LEU A 186 -5.22 -6.93 8.55
N ALA A 187 -5.21 -7.54 7.36
CA ALA A 187 -5.05 -6.85 6.08
C ALA A 187 -6.19 -7.22 5.12
N SER A 188 -7.39 -7.39 5.64
CA SER A 188 -8.57 -7.90 4.92
C SER A 188 -9.18 -6.89 3.93
N GLY A 189 -8.61 -5.71 3.79
CA GLY A 189 -9.14 -4.63 2.94
C GLY A 189 -10.28 -3.86 3.62
N GLY A 190 -11.02 -3.12 2.81
CA GLY A 190 -12.20 -2.37 3.25
C GLY A 190 -13.48 -3.18 3.17
N PHE A 191 -14.59 -2.50 3.36
CA PHE A 191 -15.96 -3.06 3.34
C PHE A 191 -16.74 -2.67 2.07
N ALA A 192 -16.07 -2.08 1.09
CA ALA A 192 -16.66 -1.68 -0.19
C ALA A 192 -16.65 -2.84 -1.19
#